data_65a0481e92beb00df8ebfc816466bfed
#
_entry.id   65a0481e92beb00df8ebfc816466bfed
#
_cell.length_a   1.000
_cell.length_b   1.000
_cell.length_c   1.000
_cell.angle_alpha   90.00
_cell.angle_beta   90.00
_cell.angle_gamma   90.00
#
_symmetry.space_group_name_H-M   'P 1'
#
loop_
_entity.id
_entity.type
_entity.pdbx_description
1 polymer ?
#
loop_
_entity_poly.entity_id
_entity_poly.type
_entity_poly.pdbx_seq_one_letter_code
_entity_poly.pdbx_strand_id
1 'polypeptide(L)'
;SEPGAKDYIPKNYDEKCHGPVTMRQSLAGSLNIPGVKTLYLAGLSNVLNLAKKMGYTTLSDPSHYGLSLVLGGGEIKLLEHVAAFSVFAREGKKIPLVSILKVQDNEGNILEENDLTPLTAEKIFEPQISRLINDILSDNQSRSFVFGENNFLTLPDRPVAAKTGTTNDFRDAWTIGYTPDLATGVWVGNSRNEAMDNRADGSTVAAPIWQEFMKQCLINTPPKKFNSPEPVTTNKPILNGEIPQEEISLKIDKASGKLATDLTPSAFIIEKTFKKYYPILYYVDKNNPLGPAPENPEADPQYAAWEKGIKDWLTPPDEKTKNKKCFADLKEGSIFEMPPVEYDDLHVPANQPNLSILSPENAAVINENILKIDLQAAAPRGIKKIVCFLDNFPLDIAEEKPYQCSLNLAGVSIGEHKLKATAFDDIDNTKSQEIRITTTQFFKREFSWLNPQNNQTLFLADFPLTLSVLTPLWEIKTVKFFAQNEDSRQISLLGTVFNPEASGQIDFIWKTTNQGRYKLWAQTIDLYDQATNSPEIEIDIK
;
A
#
# COMPACT_ATOMS: atom_id res chain seq x y z
N SER A 1 6.98 -31.68 8.12
CA SER A 1 5.92 -32.59 8.67
C SER A 1 6.06 -33.94 8.03
N GLU A 2 5.98 -34.99 8.82
CA GLU A 2 5.87 -36.35 8.29
C GLU A 2 4.62 -36.45 7.41
N PRO A 3 4.63 -37.25 6.32
CA PRO A 3 3.46 -37.43 5.48
C PRO A 3 2.27 -37.95 6.31
N GLY A 4 1.24 -37.12 6.47
CA GLY A 4 0.02 -37.43 7.23
C GLY A 4 -0.13 -36.72 8.58
N ALA A 5 0.86 -35.99 9.06
CA ALA A 5 0.71 -35.15 10.24
C ALA A 5 -0.10 -33.89 9.90
N LYS A 6 -1.04 -33.52 10.76
CA LYS A 6 -1.78 -32.22 10.62
C LYS A 6 -0.81 -31.05 10.74
N ASP A 7 -0.95 -30.08 9.88
CA ASP A 7 -0.18 -28.84 9.97
C ASP A 7 -0.41 -28.16 11.33
N TYR A 8 0.69 -27.78 11.98
CA TYR A 8 0.63 -27.03 13.23
C TYR A 8 0.38 -25.54 12.92
N ILE A 9 -0.83 -25.10 13.22
CA ILE A 9 -1.27 -23.71 12.98
C ILE A 9 -1.47 -23.02 14.34
N PRO A 10 -0.45 -22.30 14.86
CA PRO A 10 -0.56 -21.61 16.14
C PRO A 10 -1.53 -20.43 16.03
N LYS A 11 -2.26 -20.15 17.13
CA LYS A 11 -3.12 -18.99 17.29
C LYS A 11 -2.62 -18.13 18.45
N ASN A 12 -2.82 -16.82 18.35
CA ASN A 12 -2.66 -15.95 19.51
C ASN A 12 -3.78 -16.21 20.52
N TYR A 13 -3.53 -15.89 21.80
CA TYR A 13 -4.49 -16.12 22.88
C TYR A 13 -5.82 -15.38 22.67
N ASP A 14 -5.76 -14.15 22.15
CA ASP A 14 -6.92 -13.34 21.80
C ASP A 14 -7.57 -13.71 20.44
N GLU A 15 -7.06 -14.75 19.79
CA GLU A 15 -7.45 -15.22 18.44
C GLU A 15 -7.34 -14.13 17.36
N LYS A 16 -6.61 -13.03 17.60
CA LYS A 16 -6.42 -11.92 16.66
C LYS A 16 -5.08 -12.03 15.93
N CYS A 17 -5.03 -11.43 14.75
CA CYS A 17 -3.78 -11.16 14.03
C CYS A 17 -3.38 -9.71 14.26
N HIS A 18 -2.13 -9.49 14.68
CA HIS A 18 -1.64 -8.15 15.02
C HIS A 18 -0.80 -7.51 13.90
N GLY A 19 -0.78 -8.13 12.71
CA GLY A 19 0.07 -7.68 11.62
C GLY A 19 1.56 -7.74 11.95
N PRO A 20 2.39 -6.91 11.33
CA PRO A 20 3.79 -6.78 11.69
C PRO A 20 3.93 -6.21 13.10
N VAL A 21 4.62 -6.95 13.97
CA VAL A 21 4.90 -6.55 15.35
C VAL A 21 6.40 -6.56 15.59
N THR A 22 6.89 -5.66 16.44
CA THR A 22 8.28 -5.69 16.88
C THR A 22 8.51 -6.85 17.84
N MET A 23 9.78 -7.29 18.00
CA MET A 23 10.14 -8.29 19.01
C MET A 23 9.74 -7.85 20.43
N ARG A 24 9.81 -6.54 20.72
CA ARG A 24 9.33 -5.96 21.97
C ARG A 24 7.84 -6.21 22.19
N GLN A 25 7.01 -5.82 21.24
CA GLN A 25 5.56 -6.05 21.32
C GLN A 25 5.21 -7.54 21.40
N SER A 26 5.91 -8.37 20.62
CA SER A 26 5.72 -9.81 20.60
C SER A 26 5.98 -10.46 21.95
N LEU A 27 7.14 -10.21 22.55
CA LEU A 27 7.54 -10.81 23.83
C LEU A 27 6.76 -10.21 25.00
N ALA A 28 6.63 -8.89 25.08
CA ALA A 28 5.88 -8.21 26.13
C ALA A 28 4.38 -8.57 26.11
N GLY A 29 3.77 -8.63 24.92
CA GLY A 29 2.37 -9.02 24.71
C GLY A 29 2.13 -10.54 24.72
N SER A 30 3.19 -11.35 24.87
CA SER A 30 3.07 -12.82 24.89
C SER A 30 2.37 -13.41 23.65
N LEU A 31 2.69 -12.88 22.47
CA LEU A 31 2.06 -13.31 21.21
C LEU A 31 2.62 -14.67 20.78
N ASN A 32 1.73 -15.63 20.51
CA ASN A 32 2.09 -17.01 20.20
C ASN A 32 2.69 -17.15 18.80
N ILE A 33 2.07 -16.56 17.77
CA ILE A 33 2.51 -16.70 16.38
C ILE A 33 3.95 -16.21 16.18
N PRO A 34 4.34 -14.98 16.61
CA PRO A 34 5.72 -14.55 16.49
C PRO A 34 6.68 -15.33 17.41
N GLY A 35 6.21 -15.83 18.56
CA GLY A 35 7.00 -16.73 19.41
C GLY A 35 7.41 -17.99 18.69
N VAL A 36 6.48 -18.68 18.00
CA VAL A 36 6.75 -19.86 17.18
C VAL A 36 7.68 -19.54 16.01
N LYS A 37 7.49 -18.40 15.34
CA LYS A 37 8.38 -17.93 14.28
C LYS A 37 9.80 -17.69 14.81
N THR A 38 9.93 -17.11 16.00
CA THR A 38 11.23 -16.88 16.64
C THR A 38 11.94 -18.21 16.97
N LEU A 39 11.23 -19.20 17.49
CA LEU A 39 11.81 -20.54 17.72
C LEU A 39 12.28 -21.18 16.42
N TYR A 40 11.52 -21.04 15.33
CA TYR A 40 11.94 -21.53 14.01
C TYR A 40 13.23 -20.85 13.53
N LEU A 41 13.32 -19.53 13.66
CA LEU A 41 14.51 -18.76 13.26
C LEU A 41 15.73 -19.10 14.13
N ALA A 42 15.55 -19.25 15.44
CA ALA A 42 16.62 -19.59 16.38
C ALA A 42 17.10 -21.05 16.24
N GLY A 43 16.24 -21.93 15.77
CA GLY A 43 16.47 -23.36 15.65
C GLY A 43 16.26 -24.10 16.98
N LEU A 44 15.44 -25.15 16.97
CA LEU A 44 15.06 -25.93 18.15
C LEU A 44 16.27 -26.45 18.94
N SER A 45 17.26 -27.03 18.25
CA SER A 45 18.45 -27.57 18.89
C SER A 45 19.28 -26.50 19.62
N ASN A 46 19.37 -25.31 19.05
CA ASN A 46 20.08 -24.19 19.68
C ASN A 46 19.38 -23.75 20.98
N VAL A 47 18.04 -23.68 20.95
CA VAL A 47 17.24 -23.31 22.10
C VAL A 47 17.34 -24.35 23.20
N LEU A 48 17.25 -25.66 22.88
CA LEU A 48 17.42 -26.74 23.87
C LEU A 48 18.83 -26.76 24.48
N ASN A 49 19.87 -26.51 23.68
CA ASN A 49 21.24 -26.39 24.18
C ASN A 49 21.41 -25.19 25.13
N LEU A 50 20.77 -24.06 24.83
CA LEU A 50 20.75 -22.91 25.72
C LEU A 50 19.98 -23.19 27.00
N ALA A 51 18.82 -23.81 26.91
CA ALA A 51 18.03 -24.22 28.07
C ALA A 51 18.83 -25.14 29.01
N LYS A 52 19.55 -26.13 28.46
CA LYS A 52 20.43 -26.99 29.26
C LYS A 52 21.53 -26.19 29.98
N LYS A 53 22.18 -25.23 29.31
CA LYS A 53 23.18 -24.35 29.94
C LYS A 53 22.54 -23.49 31.04
N MET A 54 21.31 -23.03 30.86
CA MET A 54 20.56 -22.27 31.90
C MET A 54 20.13 -23.14 33.07
N GLY A 55 20.15 -24.47 32.96
CA GLY A 55 19.91 -25.39 34.08
C GLY A 55 18.65 -26.22 34.01
N TYR A 56 17.95 -26.26 32.87
CA TYR A 56 16.83 -27.17 32.68
C TYR A 56 17.33 -28.61 32.50
N THR A 57 16.80 -29.54 33.27
CA THR A 57 17.20 -30.96 33.26
C THR A 57 16.19 -31.85 32.49
N THR A 58 14.97 -31.36 32.30
CA THR A 58 13.87 -32.12 31.71
C THR A 58 13.82 -32.02 30.19
N LEU A 59 14.41 -30.98 29.58
CA LEU A 59 14.39 -30.71 28.14
C LEU A 59 15.61 -31.37 27.43
N SER A 60 15.80 -32.69 27.59
CA SER A 60 17.05 -33.38 27.20
C SER A 60 17.04 -33.99 25.80
N ASP A 61 15.89 -34.44 25.30
CA ASP A 61 15.79 -35.14 24.01
C ASP A 61 15.08 -34.29 22.94
N PRO A 62 15.84 -33.76 21.95
CA PRO A 62 15.28 -32.96 20.89
C PRO A 62 14.21 -33.64 20.04
N SER A 63 14.19 -34.98 19.98
CA SER A 63 13.24 -35.72 19.18
C SER A 63 11.79 -35.65 19.71
N HIS A 64 11.63 -35.29 20.99
CA HIS A 64 10.32 -35.16 21.63
C HIS A 64 9.67 -33.81 21.44
N TYR A 65 10.40 -32.83 20.90
CA TYR A 65 9.92 -31.44 20.84
C TYR A 65 9.80 -30.93 19.40
N GLY A 66 8.82 -30.10 19.20
CA GLY A 66 8.60 -29.33 17.96
C GLY A 66 8.50 -27.83 18.25
N LEU A 67 7.97 -27.08 17.31
CA LEU A 67 7.77 -25.63 17.45
C LEU A 67 6.76 -25.26 18.56
N SER A 68 5.94 -26.21 19.02
CA SER A 68 5.05 -26.04 20.17
C SER A 68 5.77 -25.89 21.51
N LEU A 69 7.07 -26.22 21.58
CA LEU A 69 7.88 -26.06 22.81
C LEU A 69 7.79 -24.63 23.36
N VAL A 70 7.83 -23.61 22.52
CA VAL A 70 7.76 -22.20 22.95
C VAL A 70 6.41 -21.82 23.55
N LEU A 71 5.39 -22.63 23.33
CA LEU A 71 4.03 -22.42 23.87
C LEU A 71 3.69 -23.36 25.05
N GLY A 72 4.71 -23.96 25.65
CA GLY A 72 4.54 -24.83 26.82
C GLY A 72 4.49 -26.33 26.50
N GLY A 73 4.99 -26.74 25.33
CA GLY A 73 5.06 -28.15 24.92
C GLY A 73 6.18 -28.96 25.57
N GLY A 74 6.73 -28.52 26.70
CA GLY A 74 7.77 -29.22 27.46
C GLY A 74 7.59 -29.06 28.96
N GLU A 75 7.74 -30.16 29.70
CA GLU A 75 7.62 -30.20 31.16
C GLU A 75 8.90 -29.65 31.81
N ILE A 76 8.74 -28.78 32.81
CA ILE A 76 9.84 -28.15 33.53
C ILE A 76 9.55 -28.09 35.03
N LYS A 77 10.62 -28.08 35.85
CA LYS A 77 10.51 -27.89 37.27
C LYS A 77 10.46 -26.40 37.64
N LEU A 78 9.55 -25.99 38.51
CA LEU A 78 9.40 -24.62 38.94
C LEU A 78 10.72 -23.98 39.43
N LEU A 79 11.48 -24.73 40.26
CA LEU A 79 12.75 -24.25 40.79
C LEU A 79 13.79 -23.98 39.67
N GLU A 80 13.91 -24.91 38.70
CA GLU A 80 14.81 -24.74 37.57
C GLU A 80 14.40 -23.55 36.70
N HIS A 81 13.08 -23.34 36.55
CA HIS A 81 12.56 -22.22 35.76
C HIS A 81 12.86 -20.87 36.42
N VAL A 82 12.64 -20.74 37.71
CA VAL A 82 13.00 -19.51 38.46
C VAL A 82 14.51 -19.26 38.43
N ALA A 83 15.32 -20.35 38.60
CA ALA A 83 16.77 -20.25 38.52
C ALA A 83 17.23 -19.77 37.14
N ALA A 84 16.64 -20.30 36.05
CA ALA A 84 16.95 -19.88 34.71
C ALA A 84 16.59 -18.41 34.44
N PHE A 85 15.45 -17.93 34.96
CA PHE A 85 15.08 -16.51 34.84
C PHE A 85 16.00 -15.61 35.71
N SER A 86 16.56 -16.10 36.79
CA SER A 86 17.53 -15.35 37.59
C SER A 86 18.84 -15.04 36.83
N VAL A 87 19.15 -15.81 35.78
CA VAL A 87 20.30 -15.53 34.91
C VAL A 87 20.15 -14.17 34.21
N PHE A 88 18.93 -13.80 33.84
CA PHE A 88 18.65 -12.47 33.24
C PHE A 88 18.80 -11.36 34.28
N ALA A 89 18.33 -11.57 35.54
CA ALA A 89 18.53 -10.62 36.65
C ALA A 89 20.02 -10.38 36.94
N ARG A 90 20.87 -11.37 36.67
CA ARG A 90 22.33 -11.38 36.93
C ARG A 90 23.18 -11.12 35.70
N GLU A 91 22.63 -10.46 34.67
CA GLU A 91 23.35 -10.10 33.46
C GLU A 91 24.03 -11.29 32.76
N GLY A 92 23.35 -12.40 32.64
CA GLY A 92 23.81 -13.58 31.89
C GLY A 92 24.66 -14.55 32.72
N LYS A 93 24.71 -14.38 34.06
CA LYS A 93 25.48 -15.24 34.96
C LYS A 93 24.58 -16.21 35.73
N LYS A 94 24.86 -17.50 35.59
CA LYS A 94 24.23 -18.56 36.37
C LYS A 94 25.05 -18.83 37.63
N ILE A 95 24.35 -18.97 38.75
CA ILE A 95 24.95 -19.36 40.06
C ILE A 95 24.31 -20.67 40.47
N PRO A 96 25.07 -21.61 41.05
CA PRO A 96 24.54 -22.83 41.61
C PRO A 96 23.43 -22.55 42.66
N LEU A 97 22.40 -23.39 42.62
CA LEU A 97 21.34 -23.33 43.64
C LEU A 97 21.88 -23.87 44.98
N VAL A 98 21.71 -23.11 46.02
CA VAL A 98 22.04 -23.50 47.41
C VAL A 98 20.78 -23.43 48.23
N SER A 99 20.29 -24.57 48.72
CA SER A 99 19.06 -24.68 49.53
C SER A 99 19.34 -24.76 51.02
N ILE A 100 20.52 -25.18 51.40
CA ILE A 100 20.94 -25.28 52.81
C ILE A 100 22.13 -24.35 52.99
N LEU A 101 21.96 -23.31 53.78
CA LEU A 101 23.01 -22.33 54.06
C LEU A 101 23.89 -22.78 55.22
N LYS A 102 23.24 -23.37 56.25
CA LYS A 102 23.92 -23.77 57.46
C LYS A 102 23.17 -24.89 58.15
N VAL A 103 23.91 -25.85 58.68
CA VAL A 103 23.40 -26.91 59.54
C VAL A 103 24.06 -26.75 60.92
N GLN A 104 23.26 -26.69 61.96
CA GLN A 104 23.72 -26.62 63.34
C GLN A 104 23.10 -27.76 64.15
N ASP A 105 23.84 -28.26 65.10
CA ASP A 105 23.29 -29.18 66.10
C ASP A 105 22.45 -28.42 67.15
N ASN A 106 21.87 -29.13 68.14
CA ASN A 106 21.06 -28.55 69.20
C ASN A 106 21.88 -27.80 70.26
N GLU A 107 23.19 -27.90 70.22
CA GLU A 107 24.13 -27.16 71.08
C GLU A 107 24.65 -25.89 70.40
N GLY A 108 24.26 -25.66 69.11
CA GLY A 108 24.66 -24.51 68.31
C GLY A 108 25.98 -24.68 67.60
N ASN A 109 26.59 -25.88 67.62
CA ASN A 109 27.79 -26.15 66.84
C ASN A 109 27.46 -26.24 65.37
N ILE A 110 28.29 -25.60 64.48
CA ILE A 110 28.13 -25.63 63.05
C ILE A 110 28.61 -26.97 62.53
N LEU A 111 27.70 -27.78 62.02
CA LEU A 111 28.02 -29.06 61.38
C LEU A 111 28.38 -28.89 59.91
N GLU A 112 27.73 -27.96 59.23
CA GLU A 112 27.96 -27.62 57.82
C GLU A 112 27.59 -26.16 57.58
N GLU A 113 28.42 -25.43 56.86
CA GLU A 113 28.11 -24.06 56.43
C GLU A 113 28.56 -23.92 54.98
N ASN A 114 27.63 -23.51 54.14
CA ASN A 114 27.93 -23.22 52.76
C ASN A 114 28.52 -21.81 52.67
N ASP A 115 29.80 -21.74 52.29
CA ASP A 115 30.44 -20.47 51.98
C ASP A 115 29.88 -19.96 50.64
N LEU A 116 29.07 -18.91 50.72
CA LEU A 116 28.49 -18.25 49.53
C LEU A 116 29.49 -17.30 48.84
N THR A 117 30.73 -17.19 49.35
CA THR A 117 31.78 -16.35 48.79
C THR A 117 33.03 -17.16 48.45
N PRO A 118 33.44 -17.32 47.17
CA PRO A 118 32.81 -16.83 45.93
C PRO A 118 32.12 -17.96 45.17
N LEU A 119 30.80 -17.94 45.09
CA LEU A 119 30.11 -18.81 44.15
C LEU A 119 30.64 -18.52 42.75
N THR A 120 31.25 -19.51 42.12
CA THR A 120 31.73 -19.40 40.74
C THR A 120 30.53 -19.22 39.79
N ALA A 121 30.33 -17.98 39.36
CA ALA A 121 29.26 -17.69 38.40
C ALA A 121 29.69 -18.13 36.99
N GLU A 122 28.90 -19.00 36.40
CA GLU A 122 29.07 -19.43 35.02
C GLU A 122 28.46 -18.38 34.08
N LYS A 123 29.21 -17.87 33.11
CA LYS A 123 28.68 -16.98 32.07
C LYS A 123 27.92 -17.80 31.04
N ILE A 124 26.62 -17.59 30.92
CA ILE A 124 25.74 -18.27 29.96
C ILE A 124 25.66 -17.49 28.64
N PHE A 125 25.51 -16.16 28.71
CA PHE A 125 25.49 -15.25 27.58
C PHE A 125 25.98 -13.84 27.94
N GLU A 126 26.13 -12.98 26.95
CA GLU A 126 26.61 -11.61 27.15
C GLU A 126 25.60 -10.76 27.93
N PRO A 127 26.05 -9.84 28.81
CA PRO A 127 25.18 -8.97 29.61
C PRO A 127 24.15 -8.22 28.79
N GLN A 128 24.50 -7.78 27.57
CA GLN A 128 23.62 -7.06 26.67
C GLN A 128 22.34 -7.83 26.34
N ILE A 129 22.39 -9.17 26.21
CA ILE A 129 21.22 -10.02 25.99
C ILE A 129 20.26 -9.93 27.17
N SER A 130 20.78 -10.03 28.40
CA SER A 130 19.98 -9.86 29.60
C SER A 130 19.32 -8.49 29.66
N ARG A 131 20.07 -7.43 29.38
CA ARG A 131 19.57 -6.05 29.40
C ARG A 131 18.44 -5.84 28.42
N LEU A 132 18.55 -6.38 27.19
CA LEU A 132 17.48 -6.33 26.19
C LEU A 132 16.20 -7.08 26.67
N ILE A 133 16.36 -8.28 27.24
CA ILE A 133 15.22 -9.05 27.77
C ILE A 133 14.59 -8.34 28.98
N ASN A 134 15.41 -7.82 29.91
CA ASN A 134 14.93 -7.09 31.08
C ASN A 134 14.16 -5.82 30.68
N ASP A 135 14.68 -5.09 29.69
CA ASP A 135 14.06 -3.87 29.17
C ASP A 135 12.68 -4.16 28.55
N ILE A 136 12.56 -5.25 27.77
CA ILE A 136 11.29 -5.68 27.19
C ILE A 136 10.31 -6.19 28.25
N LEU A 137 10.76 -7.06 29.17
CA LEU A 137 9.88 -7.68 30.17
C LEU A 137 9.50 -6.74 31.31
N SER A 138 10.15 -5.60 31.47
CA SER A 138 9.76 -4.55 32.45
C SER A 138 8.93 -3.43 31.80
N ASP A 139 8.75 -3.44 30.48
CA ASP A 139 7.99 -2.42 29.74
C ASP A 139 6.48 -2.69 29.81
N ASN A 140 5.81 -2.07 30.80
CA ASN A 140 4.37 -2.23 30.96
C ASN A 140 3.56 -1.58 29.82
N GLN A 141 4.08 -0.54 29.19
CA GLN A 141 3.41 0.10 28.06
C GLN A 141 3.35 -0.85 26.85
N SER A 142 4.46 -1.53 26.55
CA SER A 142 4.52 -2.48 25.43
C SER A 142 3.66 -3.73 25.62
N ARG A 143 3.25 -4.09 26.86
CA ARG A 143 2.33 -5.21 27.14
C ARG A 143 0.88 -4.81 27.27
N SER A 144 0.59 -3.51 27.43
CA SER A 144 -0.75 -3.01 27.81
C SER A 144 -1.86 -3.36 26.80
N PHE A 145 -1.52 -3.52 25.52
CA PHE A 145 -2.50 -3.89 24.49
C PHE A 145 -3.09 -5.30 24.66
N VAL A 146 -2.40 -6.19 25.42
CA VAL A 146 -2.90 -7.54 25.75
C VAL A 146 -3.41 -7.58 27.21
N PHE A 147 -2.62 -7.06 28.15
CA PHE A 147 -2.88 -7.22 29.59
C PHE A 147 -3.58 -6.02 30.24
N GLY A 148 -3.78 -4.92 29.49
CA GLY A 148 -4.25 -3.65 30.04
C GLY A 148 -3.13 -2.89 30.78
N GLU A 149 -3.36 -1.60 31.03
CA GLU A 149 -2.39 -0.75 31.74
C GLU A 149 -2.25 -1.15 33.21
N ASN A 150 -3.37 -1.50 33.83
CA ASN A 150 -3.44 -1.97 35.22
C ASN A 150 -3.48 -3.50 35.25
N ASN A 151 -2.34 -4.13 35.51
CA ASN A 151 -2.20 -5.57 35.54
C ASN A 151 -1.30 -6.03 36.71
N PHE A 152 -1.33 -7.31 37.00
CA PHE A 152 -0.58 -7.88 38.15
C PHE A 152 0.91 -8.15 37.82
N LEU A 153 1.41 -7.76 36.65
CA LEU A 153 2.81 -7.95 36.23
C LEU A 153 3.67 -6.71 36.53
N THR A 154 3.21 -5.84 37.40
CA THR A 154 3.88 -4.60 37.80
C THR A 154 4.03 -4.53 39.30
N LEU A 155 5.04 -3.79 39.78
CA LEU A 155 5.17 -3.38 41.17
C LEU A 155 5.08 -1.84 41.22
N PRO A 156 4.42 -1.28 42.27
CA PRO A 156 4.10 0.15 42.27
C PRO A 156 5.33 1.06 42.42
N ASP A 157 6.40 0.57 43.04
CA ASP A 157 7.54 1.36 43.47
C ASP A 157 8.85 1.08 42.73
N ARG A 158 8.88 0.04 41.88
CA ARG A 158 10.11 -0.39 41.20
C ARG A 158 9.86 -1.10 39.89
N PRO A 159 10.82 -1.07 38.93
CA PRO A 159 10.73 -1.86 37.73
C PRO A 159 10.85 -3.36 38.05
N VAL A 160 10.04 -4.17 37.40
CA VAL A 160 10.08 -5.62 37.51
C VAL A 160 9.88 -6.25 36.12
N ALA A 161 10.75 -7.18 35.78
CA ALA A 161 10.59 -8.00 34.58
C ALA A 161 9.69 -9.19 34.91
N ALA A 162 8.61 -9.38 34.15
CA ALA A 162 7.65 -10.46 34.39
C ALA A 162 7.10 -11.05 33.09
N LYS A 163 6.84 -12.37 33.16
CA LYS A 163 6.27 -13.14 32.06
C LYS A 163 5.26 -14.15 32.58
N THR A 164 4.12 -14.22 31.91
CA THR A 164 3.10 -15.26 32.13
C THR A 164 3.28 -16.42 31.16
N GLY A 165 2.78 -17.58 31.54
CA GLY A 165 2.62 -18.74 30.68
C GLY A 165 1.28 -19.41 30.98
N THR A 166 0.65 -19.98 29.95
CA THR A 166 -0.57 -20.76 30.09
C THR A 166 -0.50 -21.90 29.08
N THR A 167 -0.62 -23.13 29.53
CA THR A 167 -0.69 -24.28 28.63
C THR A 167 -2.08 -24.40 28.03
N ASN A 168 -2.17 -25.19 26.94
CA ASN A 168 -3.46 -25.48 26.31
C ASN A 168 -4.46 -26.06 27.31
N ASP A 169 -5.73 -25.76 27.13
CA ASP A 169 -6.83 -26.22 27.99
C ASP A 169 -6.73 -25.74 29.46
N PHE A 170 -5.96 -24.66 29.73
CA PHE A 170 -5.80 -24.10 31.09
C PHE A 170 -5.33 -25.12 32.13
N ARG A 171 -4.38 -26.03 31.77
CA ARG A 171 -3.86 -27.05 32.71
C ARG A 171 -2.83 -26.47 33.65
N ASP A 172 -2.01 -25.54 33.14
CA ASP A 172 -0.95 -24.88 33.89
C ASP A 172 -1.02 -23.38 33.69
N ALA A 173 -0.98 -22.64 34.78
CA ALA A 173 -0.88 -21.19 34.82
C ALA A 173 0.42 -20.79 35.53
N TRP A 174 1.28 -20.07 34.80
CA TRP A 174 2.60 -19.67 35.26
C TRP A 174 2.75 -18.15 35.32
N THR A 175 3.46 -17.68 36.34
CA THR A 175 4.02 -16.33 36.34
C THR A 175 5.40 -16.37 36.93
N ILE A 176 6.40 -15.93 36.15
CA ILE A 176 7.78 -15.75 36.61
C ILE A 176 8.10 -14.26 36.48
N GLY A 177 8.69 -13.70 37.52
CA GLY A 177 9.19 -12.34 37.46
C GLY A 177 10.30 -12.08 38.44
N TYR A 178 11.07 -11.04 38.19
CA TYR A 178 12.26 -10.74 38.97
C TYR A 178 12.59 -9.24 38.96
N THR A 179 13.25 -8.82 40.04
CA THR A 179 14.03 -7.59 40.15
C THR A 179 15.52 -7.95 40.13
N PRO A 180 16.45 -6.99 40.14
CA PRO A 180 17.86 -7.32 40.32
C PRO A 180 18.18 -8.10 41.63
N ASP A 181 17.29 -8.04 42.63
CA ASP A 181 17.51 -8.63 43.97
C ASP A 181 16.73 -9.93 44.23
N LEU A 182 15.60 -10.13 43.57
CA LEU A 182 14.69 -11.25 43.87
C LEU A 182 14.07 -11.80 42.58
N ALA A 183 14.13 -13.11 42.40
CA ALA A 183 13.38 -13.84 41.37
C ALA A 183 12.34 -14.75 42.02
N THR A 184 11.11 -14.70 41.52
CA THR A 184 9.98 -15.47 42.06
C THR A 184 9.19 -16.09 40.93
N GLY A 185 8.73 -17.32 41.13
CA GLY A 185 7.85 -18.03 40.24
C GLY A 185 6.64 -18.60 40.96
N VAL A 186 5.50 -18.53 40.32
CA VAL A 186 4.25 -19.14 40.77
C VAL A 186 3.72 -20.05 39.69
N TRP A 187 3.39 -21.27 40.04
CA TRP A 187 2.66 -22.23 39.24
C TRP A 187 1.34 -22.56 39.93
N VAL A 188 0.28 -22.57 39.17
CA VAL A 188 -1.05 -22.97 39.59
C VAL A 188 -1.55 -24.02 38.60
N GLY A 189 -2.00 -25.17 39.12
CA GLY A 189 -2.50 -26.26 38.29
C GLY A 189 -2.96 -27.44 39.16
N ASN A 190 -3.61 -28.40 38.56
CA ASN A 190 -4.06 -29.63 39.20
C ASN A 190 -2.95 -30.69 39.23
N SER A 191 -2.77 -31.37 40.35
CA SER A 191 -1.73 -32.38 40.53
C SER A 191 -1.88 -33.61 39.58
N ARG A 192 -3.07 -33.79 39.02
CA ARG A 192 -3.37 -34.86 38.02
C ARG A 192 -3.39 -34.35 36.58
N ASN A 193 -2.88 -33.14 36.36
CA ASN A 193 -2.90 -32.49 35.04
C ASN A 193 -4.30 -32.33 34.43
N GLU A 194 -5.32 -32.19 35.28
CA GLU A 194 -6.69 -31.89 34.85
C GLU A 194 -6.79 -30.39 34.50
N ALA A 195 -7.65 -30.05 33.53
CA ALA A 195 -7.91 -28.67 33.15
C ALA A 195 -8.48 -27.88 34.35
N MET A 196 -8.05 -26.65 34.52
CA MET A 196 -8.66 -25.69 35.43
C MET A 196 -9.90 -25.05 34.76
N ASP A 197 -10.60 -24.19 35.50
CA ASP A 197 -11.71 -23.45 34.94
C ASP A 197 -11.28 -22.56 33.77
N ASN A 198 -12.20 -22.34 32.84
CA ASN A 198 -11.99 -21.41 31.73
C ASN A 198 -11.59 -20.04 32.27
N ARG A 199 -10.50 -19.48 31.75
CA ARG A 199 -9.84 -18.24 32.17
C ARG A 199 -8.91 -18.35 33.38
N ALA A 200 -8.63 -19.52 33.91
CA ALA A 200 -7.59 -19.73 34.91
C ALA A 200 -6.20 -19.72 34.20
N ASP A 201 -5.74 -18.55 33.81
CA ASP A 201 -4.46 -18.37 33.11
C ASP A 201 -3.39 -17.73 34.02
N GLY A 202 -2.16 -17.66 33.53
CA GLY A 202 -1.04 -17.09 34.25
C GLY A 202 -1.28 -15.66 34.75
N SER A 203 -2.03 -14.85 34.02
CA SER A 203 -2.31 -13.45 34.39
C SER A 203 -3.42 -13.29 35.42
N THR A 204 -4.35 -14.24 35.47
CA THR A 204 -5.54 -14.17 36.34
C THR A 204 -5.39 -14.93 37.65
N VAL A 205 -4.66 -16.05 37.68
CA VAL A 205 -4.54 -16.87 38.93
C VAL A 205 -3.11 -16.89 39.48
N ALA A 206 -2.07 -16.92 38.65
CA ALA A 206 -0.69 -16.97 39.15
C ALA A 206 -0.10 -15.57 39.43
N ALA A 207 -0.39 -14.57 38.55
CA ALA A 207 0.17 -13.24 38.69
C ALA A 207 -0.27 -12.48 39.96
N PRO A 208 -1.52 -12.55 40.44
CA PRO A 208 -1.92 -11.94 41.72
C PRO A 208 -1.13 -12.49 42.92
N ILE A 209 -0.93 -13.81 42.98
CA ILE A 209 -0.14 -14.47 44.02
C ILE A 209 1.32 -14.03 43.94
N TRP A 210 1.88 -14.04 42.74
CA TRP A 210 3.24 -13.59 42.47
C TRP A 210 3.45 -12.12 42.88
N GLN A 211 2.53 -11.23 42.50
CA GLN A 211 2.63 -9.80 42.82
C GLN A 211 2.62 -9.54 44.33
N GLU A 212 1.69 -10.18 45.02
CA GLU A 212 1.58 -10.01 46.47
C GLU A 212 2.82 -10.55 47.20
N PHE A 213 3.31 -11.73 46.81
CA PHE A 213 4.56 -12.28 47.34
C PHE A 213 5.75 -11.35 47.12
N MET A 214 5.91 -10.82 45.91
CA MET A 214 6.98 -9.88 45.57
C MET A 214 6.90 -8.60 46.40
N LYS A 215 5.71 -8.04 46.61
CA LYS A 215 5.49 -6.86 47.46
C LYS A 215 5.93 -7.12 48.87
N GLN A 216 5.52 -8.24 49.45
CA GLN A 216 5.86 -8.58 50.84
C GLN A 216 7.38 -8.80 51.04
N CYS A 217 8.01 -9.56 50.16
CA CYS A 217 9.43 -9.85 50.23
C CYS A 217 10.33 -8.62 50.00
N LEU A 218 9.85 -7.64 49.23
CA LEU A 218 10.63 -6.46 48.85
C LEU A 218 10.33 -5.21 49.71
N ILE A 219 9.44 -5.31 50.71
CA ILE A 219 8.96 -4.17 51.53
C ILE A 219 10.09 -3.34 52.11
N ASN A 220 11.17 -3.97 52.54
CA ASN A 220 12.33 -3.33 53.20
C ASN A 220 13.57 -3.30 52.26
N THR A 221 13.41 -3.65 50.99
CA THR A 221 14.52 -3.68 50.06
C THR A 221 14.51 -2.39 49.23
N PRO A 222 15.58 -1.60 49.20
CA PRO A 222 15.65 -0.41 48.37
C PRO A 222 15.44 -0.75 46.89
N PRO A 223 14.62 0.03 46.13
CA PRO A 223 14.38 -0.23 44.73
C PRO A 223 15.66 -0.13 43.88
N LYS A 224 15.96 -1.14 43.09
CA LYS A 224 17.02 -1.15 42.10
C LYS A 224 16.45 -1.20 40.71
N LYS A 225 17.12 -0.52 39.77
CA LYS A 225 16.80 -0.55 38.36
C LYS A 225 17.66 -1.59 37.64
N PHE A 226 17.13 -2.15 36.55
CA PHE A 226 17.94 -2.91 35.60
C PHE A 226 18.90 -1.98 34.85
N ASN A 227 20.06 -2.48 34.49
CA ASN A 227 20.95 -1.77 33.60
C ASN A 227 20.29 -1.67 32.21
N SER A 228 20.35 -0.47 31.63
CA SER A 228 19.82 -0.24 30.28
C SER A 228 20.63 -0.98 29.23
N PRO A 229 19.98 -1.51 28.19
CA PRO A 229 20.71 -2.06 27.06
C PRO A 229 21.43 -0.96 26.29
N GLU A 230 22.56 -1.30 25.68
CA GLU A 230 23.18 -0.44 24.68
C GLU A 230 22.33 -0.42 23.41
N PRO A 231 22.23 0.71 22.71
CA PRO A 231 21.54 0.77 21.43
C PRO A 231 22.15 -0.23 20.44
N VAL A 232 21.30 -1.07 19.86
CA VAL A 232 21.70 -2.00 18.79
C VAL A 232 21.23 -1.43 17.47
N THR A 233 22.17 -1.12 16.60
CA THR A 233 21.88 -0.69 15.23
C THR A 233 22.59 -1.63 14.25
N THR A 234 21.82 -2.18 13.33
CA THR A 234 22.33 -3.04 12.25
C THR A 234 22.14 -2.36 10.91
N ASN A 235 22.79 -2.87 9.88
CA ASN A 235 22.57 -2.44 8.50
C ASN A 235 21.26 -3.00 7.89
N LYS A 236 20.49 -3.75 8.67
CA LYS A 236 19.19 -4.31 8.27
C LYS A 236 18.06 -3.63 9.03
N PRO A 237 17.25 -2.77 8.40
CA PRO A 237 16.13 -2.07 9.05
C PRO A 237 15.18 -2.99 9.81
N ILE A 238 14.88 -4.17 9.26
CA ILE A 238 13.98 -5.16 9.89
C ILE A 238 14.50 -5.64 11.26
N LEU A 239 15.82 -5.73 11.44
CA LEU A 239 16.43 -6.12 12.73
C LEU A 239 16.53 -4.96 13.71
N ASN A 240 16.36 -3.72 13.24
CA ASN A 240 16.25 -2.52 14.07
C ASN A 240 14.81 -2.24 14.52
N GLY A 241 13.86 -3.11 14.15
CA GLY A 241 12.43 -2.94 14.45
C GLY A 241 11.69 -2.05 13.46
N GLU A 242 12.30 -1.72 12.33
CA GLU A 242 11.68 -0.99 11.24
C GLU A 242 11.06 -1.99 10.25
N ILE A 243 9.89 -1.66 9.69
CA ILE A 243 9.27 -2.46 8.64
C ILE A 243 9.75 -1.91 7.31
N PRO A 244 10.64 -2.62 6.58
CA PRO A 244 11.07 -2.17 5.26
C PRO A 244 9.85 -2.13 4.33
N GLN A 245 9.67 -0.99 3.67
CA GLN A 245 8.61 -0.79 2.68
C GLN A 245 9.28 -0.67 1.32
N GLU A 246 8.91 -1.54 0.42
CA GLU A 246 9.27 -1.42 -0.98
C GLU A 246 8.08 -0.76 -1.69
N GLU A 247 8.34 0.32 -2.41
CA GLU A 247 7.34 1.00 -3.21
C GLU A 247 7.50 0.59 -4.66
N ILE A 248 6.40 0.14 -5.28
CA ILE A 248 6.34 -0.20 -6.69
C ILE A 248 5.28 0.68 -7.37
N SER A 249 5.68 1.43 -8.39
CA SER A 249 4.75 2.18 -9.23
C SER A 249 4.33 1.34 -10.42
N LEU A 250 3.02 1.17 -10.59
CA LEU A 250 2.44 0.37 -11.65
C LEU A 250 1.44 1.21 -12.45
N LYS A 251 1.40 0.97 -13.76
CA LYS A 251 0.37 1.53 -14.64
C LYS A 251 -0.89 0.66 -14.54
N ILE A 252 -1.96 1.27 -14.10
CA ILE A 252 -3.24 0.61 -13.85
C ILE A 252 -4.28 1.17 -14.82
N ASP A 253 -5.05 0.29 -15.44
CA ASP A 253 -6.28 0.70 -16.10
C ASP A 253 -7.35 1.06 -15.06
N LYS A 254 -7.82 2.30 -15.09
CA LYS A 254 -8.82 2.79 -14.14
C LYS A 254 -10.22 2.19 -14.33
N ALA A 255 -10.50 1.57 -15.48
CA ALA A 255 -11.78 0.94 -15.75
C ALA A 255 -11.88 -0.48 -15.16
N SER A 256 -10.81 -1.28 -15.32
CA SER A 256 -10.75 -2.64 -14.78
C SER A 256 -10.12 -2.73 -13.40
N GLY A 257 -9.31 -1.74 -13.01
CA GLY A 257 -8.46 -1.79 -11.81
C GLY A 257 -7.26 -2.73 -11.93
N LYS A 258 -6.99 -3.26 -13.12
CA LYS A 258 -5.92 -4.21 -13.43
C LYS A 258 -4.71 -3.54 -14.05
N LEU A 259 -3.62 -4.29 -14.27
CA LEU A 259 -2.41 -3.78 -14.94
C LEU A 259 -2.74 -3.34 -16.37
N ALA A 260 -2.39 -2.10 -16.69
CA ALA A 260 -2.57 -1.57 -18.03
C ALA A 260 -1.73 -2.35 -19.06
N THR A 261 -2.24 -2.47 -20.27
CA THR A 261 -1.57 -3.09 -21.43
C THR A 261 -1.29 -2.04 -22.49
N ASP A 262 -0.63 -2.42 -23.57
CA ASP A 262 -0.41 -1.55 -24.74
C ASP A 262 -1.73 -1.19 -25.47
N LEU A 263 -2.81 -1.92 -25.19
CA LEU A 263 -4.14 -1.65 -25.73
C LEU A 263 -4.97 -0.72 -24.85
N THR A 264 -4.56 -0.50 -23.60
CA THR A 264 -5.26 0.41 -22.67
C THR A 264 -5.08 1.85 -23.15
N PRO A 265 -6.17 2.59 -23.43
CA PRO A 265 -6.06 3.98 -23.88
C PRO A 265 -5.39 4.86 -22.82
N SER A 266 -4.56 5.81 -23.25
CA SER A 266 -3.81 6.70 -22.35
C SER A 266 -4.69 7.45 -21.35
N ALA A 267 -5.93 7.79 -21.75
CA ALA A 267 -6.92 8.42 -20.88
C ALA A 267 -7.40 7.53 -19.72
N PHE A 268 -7.19 6.21 -19.83
CA PHE A 268 -7.55 5.23 -18.82
C PHE A 268 -6.34 4.76 -17.99
N ILE A 269 -5.12 5.10 -18.38
CA ILE A 269 -3.93 4.73 -17.61
C ILE A 269 -3.72 5.73 -16.46
N ILE A 270 -3.64 5.17 -15.24
CA ILE A 270 -3.18 5.90 -14.06
C ILE A 270 -1.92 5.23 -13.53
N GLU A 271 -0.97 6.02 -13.06
CA GLU A 271 0.18 5.51 -12.33
C GLU A 271 -0.16 5.49 -10.84
N LYS A 272 -0.03 4.29 -10.23
CA LYS A 272 -0.37 4.08 -8.82
C LYS A 272 0.78 3.42 -8.10
N THR A 273 1.16 3.98 -6.95
CA THR A 273 2.21 3.44 -6.10
C THR A 273 1.62 2.52 -5.06
N PHE A 274 2.14 1.30 -4.97
CA PHE A 274 1.76 0.28 -4.01
C PHE A 274 2.92 0.02 -3.06
N LYS A 275 2.60 -0.29 -1.80
CA LYS A 275 3.57 -0.73 -0.80
C LYS A 275 3.58 -2.25 -0.74
N LYS A 276 4.76 -2.84 -0.89
CA LYS A 276 4.97 -4.28 -0.83
C LYS A 276 5.64 -4.67 0.48
N TYR A 277 5.11 -5.67 1.14
CA TYR A 277 5.62 -6.19 2.40
C TYR A 277 6.04 -7.64 2.21
N TYR A 278 7.18 -7.99 2.80
CA TYR A 278 7.72 -9.34 2.74
C TYR A 278 7.85 -9.93 4.14
N PRO A 279 7.82 -11.28 4.27
CA PRO A 279 8.14 -11.92 5.53
C PRO A 279 9.60 -11.68 5.91
N ILE A 280 9.93 -11.82 7.22
CA ILE A 280 11.31 -11.62 7.70
C ILE A 280 12.32 -12.51 6.96
N LEU A 281 11.91 -13.68 6.50
CA LEU A 281 12.74 -14.60 5.70
C LEU A 281 13.22 -14.02 4.36
N TYR A 282 12.58 -12.96 3.86
CA TYR A 282 13.05 -12.23 2.69
C TYR A 282 14.32 -11.42 2.99
N TYR A 283 14.40 -10.88 4.20
CA TYR A 283 15.49 -9.98 4.61
C TYR A 283 16.60 -10.69 5.38
N VAL A 284 16.30 -11.83 6.01
CA VAL A 284 17.17 -12.45 7.02
C VAL A 284 17.36 -13.94 6.71
N ASP A 285 18.62 -14.34 6.52
CA ASP A 285 19.00 -15.75 6.58
C ASP A 285 19.04 -16.20 8.04
N LYS A 286 18.24 -17.21 8.41
CA LYS A 286 18.18 -17.74 9.78
C LYS A 286 19.50 -18.31 10.28
N ASN A 287 20.39 -18.77 9.38
CA ASN A 287 21.69 -19.32 9.73
C ASN A 287 22.78 -18.22 9.85
N ASN A 288 22.54 -17.05 9.25
CA ASN A 288 23.42 -15.90 9.32
C ASN A 288 22.62 -14.58 9.35
N PRO A 289 21.93 -14.26 10.47
CA PRO A 289 20.98 -13.14 10.54
C PRO A 289 21.57 -11.77 10.22
N LEU A 290 22.85 -11.54 10.55
CA LEU A 290 23.56 -10.28 10.29
C LEU A 290 24.26 -10.26 8.92
N GLY A 291 24.31 -11.39 8.22
CA GLY A 291 24.86 -11.53 6.89
C GLY A 291 23.99 -10.90 5.79
N PRO A 292 24.30 -11.13 4.51
CA PRO A 292 23.46 -10.65 3.40
C PRO A 292 22.04 -11.24 3.47
N ALA A 293 21.10 -10.62 2.76
CA ALA A 293 19.79 -11.21 2.55
C ALA A 293 19.92 -12.52 1.73
N PRO A 294 19.01 -13.49 1.91
CA PRO A 294 19.00 -14.70 1.11
C PRO A 294 18.88 -14.40 -0.39
N GLU A 295 19.67 -15.04 -1.23
CA GLU A 295 19.53 -14.93 -2.70
C GLU A 295 18.22 -15.55 -3.20
N ASN A 296 17.76 -16.62 -2.56
CA ASN A 296 16.50 -17.29 -2.86
C ASN A 296 15.71 -17.53 -1.57
N PRO A 297 14.98 -16.52 -1.07
CA PRO A 297 14.21 -16.65 0.16
C PRO A 297 13.07 -17.66 0.07
N GLU A 298 12.54 -17.91 -1.13
CA GLU A 298 11.45 -18.87 -1.38
C GLU A 298 11.90 -20.34 -1.19
N ALA A 299 13.20 -20.59 -1.15
CA ALA A 299 13.72 -21.93 -0.83
C ALA A 299 13.50 -22.35 0.63
N ASP A 300 13.23 -21.39 1.54
CA ASP A 300 12.86 -21.73 2.92
C ASP A 300 11.45 -22.34 2.95
N PRO A 301 11.26 -23.54 3.54
CA PRO A 301 9.97 -24.22 3.58
C PRO A 301 8.83 -23.42 4.23
N GLN A 302 9.14 -22.43 5.04
CA GLN A 302 8.14 -21.59 5.71
C GLN A 302 7.82 -20.30 4.95
N TYR A 303 8.60 -19.96 3.91
CA TYR A 303 8.45 -18.68 3.22
C TYR A 303 7.03 -18.47 2.68
N ALA A 304 6.52 -19.44 1.91
CA ALA A 304 5.18 -19.35 1.29
C ALA A 304 4.06 -19.20 2.34
N ALA A 305 4.16 -19.91 3.48
CA ALA A 305 3.18 -19.82 4.56
C ALA A 305 3.22 -18.45 5.26
N TRP A 306 4.41 -17.88 5.45
CA TRP A 306 4.56 -16.58 6.08
C TRP A 306 4.18 -15.42 5.14
N GLU A 307 4.47 -15.55 3.85
CA GLU A 307 4.02 -14.62 2.82
C GLU A 307 2.49 -14.62 2.69
N LYS A 308 1.89 -15.82 2.70
CA LYS A 308 0.43 -15.96 2.72
C LYS A 308 -0.19 -15.24 3.92
N GLY A 309 0.41 -15.35 5.10
CA GLY A 309 -0.06 -14.65 6.30
C GLY A 309 -0.07 -13.13 6.15
N ILE A 310 0.90 -12.55 5.43
CA ILE A 310 0.95 -11.11 5.12
C ILE A 310 -0.15 -10.77 4.11
N LYS A 311 -0.30 -11.55 3.05
CA LYS A 311 -1.35 -11.36 2.04
C LYS A 311 -2.75 -11.42 2.68
N ASP A 312 -2.99 -12.43 3.53
CA ASP A 312 -4.26 -12.58 4.25
C ASP A 312 -4.54 -11.40 5.20
N TRP A 313 -3.50 -10.83 5.82
CA TRP A 313 -3.61 -9.67 6.69
C TRP A 313 -3.90 -8.38 5.91
N LEU A 314 -3.30 -8.20 4.72
CA LEU A 314 -3.48 -7.03 3.86
C LEU A 314 -4.79 -7.06 3.05
N THR A 315 -5.39 -8.24 2.86
CA THR A 315 -6.61 -8.39 2.04
C THR A 315 -7.85 -8.08 2.87
N PRO A 316 -8.64 -7.04 2.51
CA PRO A 316 -9.90 -6.75 3.18
C PRO A 316 -10.84 -7.97 3.16
N PRO A 317 -11.62 -8.22 4.22
CA PRO A 317 -12.59 -9.30 4.24
C PRO A 317 -13.69 -9.03 3.21
N ASP A 318 -13.95 -10.00 2.36
CA ASP A 318 -15.17 -10.05 1.55
C ASP A 318 -16.40 -10.44 2.40
N GLU A 319 -17.61 -10.38 1.83
CA GLU A 319 -18.83 -10.75 2.56
C GLU A 319 -18.81 -12.17 3.11
N LYS A 320 -18.09 -13.10 2.46
CA LYS A 320 -17.98 -14.51 2.88
C LYS A 320 -16.96 -14.69 4.02
N THR A 321 -16.04 -13.75 4.18
CA THR A 321 -14.93 -13.80 5.15
C THR A 321 -15.08 -12.78 6.28
N LYS A 322 -16.19 -12.05 6.36
CA LYS A 322 -16.51 -11.05 7.41
C LYS A 322 -16.25 -11.53 8.86
N ASN A 323 -16.29 -12.83 9.10
CA ASN A 323 -16.06 -13.44 10.42
C ASN A 323 -14.61 -13.90 10.63
N LYS A 324 -13.69 -13.68 9.71
CA LYS A 324 -12.27 -13.97 9.94
C LYS A 324 -11.69 -12.92 10.88
N LYS A 325 -11.31 -13.34 12.08
CA LYS A 325 -10.76 -12.50 13.17
C LYS A 325 -9.34 -11.98 12.90
N CYS A 326 -8.78 -12.22 11.72
CA CYS A 326 -7.39 -11.97 11.37
C CYS A 326 -7.16 -10.75 10.46
N PHE A 327 -8.06 -9.75 10.50
CA PHE A 327 -7.83 -8.51 9.79
C PHE A 327 -7.27 -7.46 10.73
N ALA A 328 -6.34 -6.68 10.21
CA ALA A 328 -5.89 -5.50 10.90
C ALA A 328 -7.10 -4.58 11.15
N ASP A 329 -7.30 -4.12 12.38
CA ASP A 329 -8.02 -2.89 12.67
C ASP A 329 -7.18 -1.75 12.08
N LEU A 330 -7.19 -1.65 10.74
CA LEU A 330 -6.56 -0.55 10.03
C LEU A 330 -7.39 0.68 10.35
N LYS A 331 -6.76 1.68 10.98
CA LYS A 331 -7.37 3.00 11.14
C LYS A 331 -7.88 3.45 9.77
N GLU A 332 -9.09 3.94 9.72
CA GLU A 332 -9.70 4.55 8.53
C GLU A 332 -8.68 5.45 7.82
N GLY A 333 -8.36 5.16 6.57
CA GLY A 333 -7.33 5.86 5.79
C GLY A 333 -6.01 5.09 5.54
N SER A 334 -5.78 3.94 6.17
CA SER A 334 -4.63 3.07 5.89
C SER A 334 -5.04 1.91 4.97
N ILE A 335 -5.51 2.20 3.77
CA ILE A 335 -5.83 1.15 2.79
C ILE A 335 -4.51 0.63 2.24
N PHE A 336 -4.09 -0.52 2.71
CA PHE A 336 -3.04 -1.30 2.06
C PHE A 336 -3.66 -2.03 0.87
N GLU A 337 -3.49 -1.47 -0.30
CA GLU A 337 -3.99 -2.06 -1.53
C GLU A 337 -2.90 -2.95 -2.11
N MET A 338 -3.25 -4.22 -2.34
CA MET A 338 -2.34 -5.15 -3.01
C MET A 338 -2.17 -4.74 -4.47
N PRO A 339 -0.93 -4.74 -5.01
CA PRO A 339 -0.72 -4.51 -6.43
C PRO A 339 -1.48 -5.58 -7.22
N PRO A 340 -2.24 -5.20 -8.26
CA PRO A 340 -2.90 -6.17 -9.13
C PRO A 340 -1.86 -7.02 -9.86
N VAL A 341 -2.18 -8.29 -10.04
CA VAL A 341 -1.35 -9.26 -10.79
C VAL A 341 -1.95 -9.61 -12.13
N GLU A 342 -3.23 -9.28 -12.33
CA GLU A 342 -3.94 -9.53 -13.58
C GLU A 342 -3.81 -8.33 -14.52
N TYR A 343 -3.74 -8.60 -15.79
CA TYR A 343 -3.74 -7.57 -16.84
C TYR A 343 -5.16 -7.17 -17.23
N ASP A 344 -5.27 -5.95 -17.71
CA ASP A 344 -6.50 -5.39 -18.26
C ASP A 344 -7.16 -6.35 -19.26
N ASP A 345 -8.41 -6.69 -18.99
CA ASP A 345 -9.26 -7.58 -19.79
C ASP A 345 -10.42 -6.86 -20.48
N LEU A 346 -10.50 -5.54 -20.31
CA LEU A 346 -11.48 -4.70 -20.97
C LEU A 346 -10.97 -4.16 -22.30
N HIS A 347 -9.69 -3.76 -22.37
CA HIS A 347 -9.04 -3.26 -23.57
C HIS A 347 -8.28 -4.39 -24.30
N VAL A 348 -9.04 -5.35 -24.80
CA VAL A 348 -8.52 -6.52 -25.52
C VAL A 348 -9.06 -6.55 -26.95
N PRO A 349 -8.39 -7.25 -27.91
CA PRO A 349 -8.83 -7.27 -29.30
C PRO A 349 -10.28 -7.73 -29.51
N ALA A 350 -10.77 -8.64 -28.66
CA ALA A 350 -12.14 -9.16 -28.72
C ALA A 350 -13.20 -8.10 -28.37
N ASN A 351 -12.84 -7.07 -27.63
CA ASN A 351 -13.74 -5.99 -27.21
C ASN A 351 -13.69 -4.77 -28.15
N GLN A 352 -12.72 -4.74 -29.09
CA GLN A 352 -12.63 -3.62 -30.02
C GLN A 352 -13.88 -3.53 -30.91
N PRO A 353 -14.32 -2.31 -31.28
CA PRO A 353 -15.38 -2.12 -32.23
C PRO A 353 -15.07 -2.74 -33.59
N ASN A 354 -16.08 -3.15 -34.32
CA ASN A 354 -16.03 -3.34 -35.77
C ASN A 354 -16.61 -2.09 -36.43
N LEU A 355 -15.98 -1.62 -37.49
CA LEU A 355 -16.40 -0.42 -38.22
C LEU A 355 -16.24 -0.64 -39.71
N SER A 356 -17.25 -0.23 -40.48
CA SER A 356 -17.22 -0.19 -41.95
C SER A 356 -17.81 1.11 -42.46
N ILE A 357 -17.12 1.75 -43.40
CA ILE A 357 -17.65 2.84 -44.21
C ILE A 357 -18.40 2.19 -45.37
N LEU A 358 -19.73 2.35 -45.40
CA LEU A 358 -20.59 1.78 -46.46
C LEU A 358 -20.68 2.69 -47.69
N SER A 359 -20.69 4.01 -47.45
CA SER A 359 -20.70 5.06 -48.46
C SER A 359 -19.92 6.27 -47.94
N PRO A 360 -19.12 6.95 -48.79
CA PRO A 360 -18.81 6.61 -50.19
C PRO A 360 -17.89 5.38 -50.27
N GLU A 361 -17.82 4.78 -51.47
CA GLU A 361 -16.83 3.73 -51.78
C GLU A 361 -15.41 4.32 -51.83
N ASN A 362 -14.40 3.45 -51.68
CA ASN A 362 -13.00 3.88 -51.82
C ASN A 362 -12.73 4.37 -53.25
N ALA A 363 -12.01 5.48 -53.39
CA ALA A 363 -11.74 6.21 -54.64
C ALA A 363 -12.98 6.86 -55.26
N ALA A 364 -14.04 7.09 -54.51
CA ALA A 364 -15.22 7.81 -55.02
C ALA A 364 -14.88 9.25 -55.44
N VAL A 365 -15.54 9.72 -56.49
CA VAL A 365 -15.46 11.10 -56.98
C VAL A 365 -16.63 11.89 -56.40
N ILE A 366 -16.34 12.97 -55.72
CA ILE A 366 -17.32 13.78 -54.99
C ILE A 366 -17.50 15.13 -55.71
N ASN A 367 -18.73 15.41 -56.10
CA ASN A 367 -19.13 16.62 -56.83
C ASN A 367 -20.13 17.47 -56.01
N GLU A 368 -20.44 17.07 -54.79
CA GLU A 368 -21.43 17.73 -53.94
C GLU A 368 -20.73 18.46 -52.78
N ASN A 369 -21.34 19.59 -52.38
CA ASN A 369 -20.79 20.37 -51.24
C ASN A 369 -20.95 19.68 -49.90
N ILE A 370 -21.92 18.78 -49.76
CA ILE A 370 -22.17 18.04 -48.54
C ILE A 370 -21.98 16.55 -48.84
N LEU A 371 -20.96 15.98 -48.22
CA LEU A 371 -20.67 14.55 -48.33
C LEU A 371 -21.38 13.82 -47.19
N LYS A 372 -22.29 12.91 -47.52
CA LYS A 372 -22.90 12.00 -46.55
C LYS A 372 -22.09 10.71 -46.48
N ILE A 373 -21.86 10.27 -45.27
CA ILE A 373 -21.08 9.07 -44.97
C ILE A 373 -21.97 8.11 -44.20
N ASP A 374 -22.26 6.98 -44.80
CA ASP A 374 -23.01 5.90 -44.16
C ASP A 374 -22.04 4.92 -43.50
N LEU A 375 -22.29 4.62 -42.22
CA LEU A 375 -21.40 3.84 -41.38
C LEU A 375 -22.12 2.65 -40.78
N GLN A 376 -21.43 1.51 -40.68
CA GLN A 376 -21.87 0.36 -39.95
C GLN A 376 -20.85 0.08 -38.84
N ALA A 377 -21.31 0.04 -37.58
CA ALA A 377 -20.44 -0.26 -36.45
C ALA A 377 -21.17 -1.11 -35.41
N ALA A 378 -20.38 -1.98 -34.73
CA ALA A 378 -20.82 -2.78 -33.63
C ALA A 378 -19.64 -3.04 -32.68
N ALA A 379 -19.92 -3.10 -31.38
CA ALA A 379 -18.94 -3.50 -30.34
C ALA A 379 -19.66 -4.31 -29.27
N PRO A 380 -18.96 -5.22 -28.56
CA PRO A 380 -19.54 -5.97 -27.44
C PRO A 380 -20.13 -5.07 -26.35
N ARG A 381 -19.54 -3.90 -26.11
CA ARG A 381 -19.99 -2.89 -25.15
C ARG A 381 -20.93 -1.82 -25.74
N GLY A 382 -21.25 -1.93 -27.03
CA GLY A 382 -21.96 -0.89 -27.77
C GLY A 382 -21.03 0.15 -28.36
N ILE A 383 -21.60 1.00 -29.23
CA ILE A 383 -20.88 2.15 -29.80
C ILE A 383 -21.38 3.41 -29.09
N LYS A 384 -20.46 4.15 -28.50
CA LYS A 384 -20.71 5.44 -27.88
C LYS A 384 -20.79 6.57 -28.90
N LYS A 385 -19.83 6.58 -29.83
CA LYS A 385 -19.75 7.56 -30.91
C LYS A 385 -18.88 7.08 -32.05
N ILE A 386 -19.09 7.65 -33.22
CA ILE A 386 -18.18 7.52 -34.36
C ILE A 386 -17.79 8.93 -34.78
N VAL A 387 -16.50 9.21 -34.88
CA VAL A 387 -15.97 10.50 -35.34
C VAL A 387 -15.51 10.36 -36.75
N CYS A 388 -15.99 11.24 -37.64
CA CYS A 388 -15.61 11.31 -39.04
C CYS A 388 -14.57 12.41 -39.26
N PHE A 389 -13.52 12.10 -40.03
CA PHE A 389 -12.41 12.99 -40.31
C PHE A 389 -12.20 13.12 -41.80
N LEU A 390 -11.80 14.29 -42.25
CA LEU A 390 -11.22 14.52 -43.55
C LEU A 390 -9.78 15.04 -43.39
N ASP A 391 -8.79 14.37 -43.99
CA ASP A 391 -7.36 14.70 -43.88
C ASP A 391 -6.88 14.85 -42.41
N ASN A 392 -7.38 13.99 -41.52
CA ASN A 392 -7.16 13.96 -40.06
C ASN A 392 -7.90 15.04 -39.24
N PHE A 393 -8.73 15.89 -39.84
CA PHE A 393 -9.52 16.88 -39.14
C PHE A 393 -10.89 16.31 -38.78
N PRO A 394 -11.30 16.32 -37.49
CA PRO A 394 -12.61 15.86 -37.07
C PRO A 394 -13.68 16.83 -37.57
N LEU A 395 -14.71 16.32 -38.24
CA LEU A 395 -15.73 17.15 -38.89
C LEU A 395 -17.13 16.89 -38.37
N ASP A 396 -17.44 15.65 -38.02
CA ASP A 396 -18.78 15.30 -37.57
C ASP A 396 -18.74 14.07 -36.68
N ILE A 397 -19.77 13.91 -35.82
CA ILE A 397 -19.89 12.83 -34.86
C ILE A 397 -21.27 12.19 -35.00
N ALA A 398 -21.27 10.87 -35.20
CA ALA A 398 -22.50 10.06 -35.19
C ALA A 398 -22.62 9.30 -33.86
N GLU A 399 -23.67 9.56 -33.06
CA GLU A 399 -23.89 8.93 -31.75
C GLU A 399 -25.06 7.93 -31.77
N GLU A 400 -25.98 8.03 -32.74
CA GLU A 400 -27.19 7.20 -32.83
C GLU A 400 -27.29 6.46 -34.16
N LYS A 401 -27.98 5.31 -34.13
CA LYS A 401 -28.29 4.54 -35.35
C LYS A 401 -29.45 5.15 -36.11
N PRO A 402 -29.43 5.16 -37.46
CA PRO A 402 -28.35 4.73 -38.33
C PRO A 402 -27.16 5.70 -38.24
N TYR A 403 -25.92 5.16 -38.10
CA TYR A 403 -24.72 6.00 -37.98
C TYR A 403 -24.42 6.67 -39.30
N GLN A 404 -24.53 7.98 -39.33
CA GLN A 404 -24.27 8.81 -40.50
C GLN A 404 -23.49 10.06 -40.07
N CYS A 405 -22.48 10.42 -40.87
CA CYS A 405 -21.82 11.71 -40.78
C CYS A 405 -22.18 12.56 -41.98
N SER A 406 -22.18 13.88 -41.81
CA SER A 406 -22.46 14.84 -42.90
C SER A 406 -21.35 15.89 -42.93
N LEU A 407 -20.42 15.74 -43.88
CA LEU A 407 -19.26 16.62 -43.98
C LEU A 407 -19.53 17.74 -44.97
N ASN A 408 -19.35 19.00 -44.56
CA ASN A 408 -19.39 20.16 -45.45
C ASN A 408 -18.00 20.35 -46.09
N LEU A 409 -17.92 20.18 -47.41
CA LEU A 409 -16.70 20.27 -48.19
C LEU A 409 -16.36 21.70 -48.64
N ALA A 410 -17.11 22.72 -48.19
CA ALA A 410 -16.79 24.10 -48.51
C ALA A 410 -15.41 24.48 -47.96
N GLY A 411 -14.52 24.99 -48.81
CA GLY A 411 -13.14 25.33 -48.49
C GLY A 411 -12.13 24.18 -48.61
N VAL A 412 -12.58 22.98 -48.97
CA VAL A 412 -11.72 21.83 -49.24
C VAL A 412 -11.13 21.97 -50.67
N SER A 413 -9.83 21.74 -50.82
CA SER A 413 -9.13 21.84 -52.10
C SER A 413 -9.63 20.79 -53.11
N ILE A 414 -9.41 21.02 -54.39
CA ILE A 414 -9.64 19.99 -55.43
C ILE A 414 -8.50 18.99 -55.34
N GLY A 415 -8.82 17.69 -55.37
CA GLY A 415 -7.83 16.63 -55.34
C GLY A 415 -8.21 15.42 -54.51
N GLU A 416 -7.22 14.59 -54.20
CA GLU A 416 -7.40 13.39 -53.36
C GLU A 416 -7.36 13.77 -51.89
N HIS A 417 -8.30 13.24 -51.12
CA HIS A 417 -8.43 13.43 -49.67
C HIS A 417 -8.60 12.08 -48.96
N LYS A 418 -8.22 12.05 -47.70
CA LYS A 418 -8.39 10.89 -46.82
C LYS A 418 -9.64 11.05 -45.95
N LEU A 419 -10.60 10.19 -46.15
CA LEU A 419 -11.80 10.08 -45.33
C LEU A 419 -11.59 8.98 -44.30
N LYS A 420 -11.62 9.32 -43.02
CA LYS A 420 -11.43 8.38 -41.93
C LYS A 420 -12.63 8.43 -40.99
N ALA A 421 -13.08 7.26 -40.57
CA ALA A 421 -14.04 7.13 -39.46
C ALA A 421 -13.38 6.37 -38.31
N THR A 422 -13.65 6.78 -37.07
CA THR A 422 -13.19 6.09 -35.87
C THR A 422 -14.35 5.87 -34.91
N ALA A 423 -14.68 4.61 -34.65
CA ALA A 423 -15.69 4.21 -33.69
C ALA A 423 -15.08 4.07 -32.30
N PHE A 424 -15.84 4.49 -31.30
CA PHE A 424 -15.49 4.41 -29.87
C PHE A 424 -16.60 3.69 -29.10
N ASP A 425 -16.24 2.82 -28.18
CA ASP A 425 -17.15 2.36 -27.14
C ASP A 425 -17.12 3.28 -25.90
N ASP A 426 -17.75 2.85 -24.77
CA ASP A 426 -17.87 3.64 -23.56
C ASP A 426 -16.56 3.77 -22.74
N ILE A 427 -15.58 2.92 -23.01
CA ILE A 427 -14.25 2.93 -22.38
C ILE A 427 -13.12 3.24 -23.38
N ASP A 428 -13.45 3.86 -24.50
CA ASP A 428 -12.53 4.29 -25.54
C ASP A 428 -11.76 3.14 -26.25
N ASN A 429 -12.30 1.90 -26.28
CA ASN A 429 -11.86 0.95 -27.30
C ASN A 429 -12.18 1.51 -28.67
N THR A 430 -11.23 1.46 -29.59
CA THR A 430 -11.38 2.11 -30.89
C THR A 430 -11.12 1.20 -32.06
N LYS A 431 -11.81 1.52 -33.17
CA LYS A 431 -11.51 1.00 -34.51
C LYS A 431 -11.64 2.09 -35.54
N SER A 432 -10.63 2.23 -36.37
CA SER A 432 -10.65 3.18 -37.47
C SER A 432 -10.70 2.46 -38.81
N GLN A 433 -11.40 3.09 -39.76
CA GLN A 433 -11.29 2.75 -41.18
C GLN A 433 -11.00 4.03 -41.97
N GLU A 434 -10.16 3.93 -43.01
CA GLU A 434 -9.77 5.02 -43.89
C GLU A 434 -10.02 4.60 -45.34
N ILE A 435 -10.56 5.53 -46.12
CA ILE A 435 -10.71 5.41 -47.59
C ILE A 435 -10.21 6.70 -48.24
N ARG A 436 -9.98 6.67 -49.54
CA ARG A 436 -9.64 7.85 -50.33
C ARG A 436 -10.85 8.31 -51.09
N ILE A 437 -11.03 9.62 -51.22
CA ILE A 437 -12.03 10.26 -52.06
C ILE A 437 -11.36 11.33 -52.90
N THR A 438 -11.96 11.70 -54.06
CA THR A 438 -11.45 12.78 -54.89
C THR A 438 -12.52 13.84 -55.04
N THR A 439 -12.22 15.08 -54.64
CA THR A 439 -13.06 16.24 -54.91
C THR A 439 -12.70 16.83 -56.26
N THR A 440 -13.70 17.09 -57.10
CA THR A 440 -13.48 17.65 -58.43
C THR A 440 -13.94 19.10 -58.57
N GLN A 441 -14.62 19.61 -57.56
CA GLN A 441 -15.15 20.96 -57.54
C GLN A 441 -14.77 21.65 -56.22
N PHE A 442 -14.31 22.92 -56.33
CA PHE A 442 -14.08 23.76 -55.17
C PHE A 442 -15.37 24.49 -54.79
N PHE A 443 -15.82 24.28 -53.57
CA PHE A 443 -16.96 25.02 -53.02
C PHE A 443 -16.43 26.16 -52.16
N LYS A 444 -16.73 27.39 -52.57
CA LYS A 444 -16.29 28.59 -51.86
C LYS A 444 -16.93 28.66 -50.50
N ARG A 445 -16.11 28.91 -49.46
CA ARG A 445 -16.54 29.21 -48.12
C ARG A 445 -16.43 30.70 -47.87
N GLU A 446 -17.42 31.28 -47.20
CA GLU A 446 -17.37 32.70 -46.88
C GLU A 446 -16.53 32.90 -45.60
N PHE A 447 -15.64 33.88 -45.65
CA PHE A 447 -14.94 34.35 -44.48
C PHE A 447 -15.91 35.23 -43.67
N SER A 448 -16.32 34.82 -42.50
CA SER A 448 -17.34 35.51 -41.71
C SER A 448 -17.03 35.52 -40.23
N TRP A 449 -17.60 36.50 -39.54
CA TRP A 449 -17.59 36.59 -38.10
C TRP A 449 -18.71 35.71 -37.50
N LEU A 450 -18.34 34.97 -36.46
CA LEU A 450 -19.28 34.22 -35.63
C LEU A 450 -19.56 34.93 -34.33
N ASN A 451 -18.54 35.60 -33.75
CA ASN A 451 -18.63 36.40 -32.53
C ASN A 451 -17.49 37.44 -32.51
N PRO A 452 -17.74 38.73 -32.19
CA PRO A 452 -19.08 39.35 -32.00
C PRO A 452 -19.83 39.54 -33.33
N GLN A 453 -21.12 39.85 -33.24
CA GLN A 453 -21.93 40.16 -34.39
C GLN A 453 -21.70 41.62 -34.81
N ASN A 454 -21.93 41.92 -36.11
CA ASN A 454 -21.81 43.29 -36.61
C ASN A 454 -22.81 44.23 -35.91
N ASN A 455 -22.38 45.40 -35.53
CA ASN A 455 -23.11 46.43 -34.76
C ASN A 455 -23.51 45.99 -33.34
N GLN A 456 -22.81 45.02 -32.76
CA GLN A 456 -23.06 44.57 -31.38
C GLN A 456 -22.54 45.64 -30.39
N THR A 457 -23.35 45.91 -29.37
CA THR A 457 -22.89 46.67 -28.21
C THR A 457 -22.39 45.71 -27.16
N LEU A 458 -21.16 45.91 -26.68
CA LEU A 458 -20.50 45.13 -25.64
C LEU A 458 -20.25 46.01 -24.41
N PHE A 459 -20.12 45.43 -23.25
CA PHE A 459 -19.76 46.10 -22.02
C PHE A 459 -18.37 45.64 -21.54
N LEU A 460 -17.66 46.48 -20.80
CA LEU A 460 -16.36 46.06 -20.23
C LEU A 460 -16.46 44.79 -19.37
N ALA A 461 -17.63 44.50 -18.80
CA ALA A 461 -17.88 43.27 -18.07
C ALA A 461 -17.93 42.01 -18.94
N ASP A 462 -18.10 42.15 -20.27
CA ASP A 462 -18.13 41.01 -21.22
C ASP A 462 -16.72 40.55 -21.57
N PHE A 463 -15.68 41.25 -21.11
CA PHE A 463 -14.28 40.87 -21.35
C PHE A 463 -13.70 40.03 -20.19
N PRO A 464 -12.85 39.04 -20.54
CA PRO A 464 -12.27 38.76 -21.86
C PRO A 464 -13.29 38.18 -22.85
N LEU A 465 -13.33 38.72 -24.06
CA LEU A 465 -14.23 38.32 -25.13
C LEU A 465 -13.57 37.29 -26.06
N THR A 466 -14.28 36.24 -26.42
CA THR A 466 -13.84 35.31 -27.46
C THR A 466 -14.23 35.86 -28.84
N LEU A 467 -13.25 36.24 -29.65
CA LEU A 467 -13.44 36.57 -31.05
C LEU A 467 -13.44 35.27 -31.85
N SER A 468 -14.49 35.03 -32.64
CA SER A 468 -14.64 33.80 -33.43
C SER A 468 -14.91 34.14 -34.88
N VAL A 469 -14.13 33.52 -35.79
CA VAL A 469 -14.31 33.69 -37.22
C VAL A 469 -14.38 32.32 -37.91
N LEU A 470 -15.16 32.26 -39.01
CA LEU A 470 -15.17 31.14 -39.91
C LEU A 470 -14.27 31.46 -41.11
N THR A 471 -13.20 30.71 -41.31
CA THR A 471 -12.19 30.99 -42.33
C THR A 471 -12.55 30.42 -43.70
N PRO A 472 -12.07 31.03 -44.81
CA PRO A 472 -12.45 30.63 -46.19
C PRO A 472 -11.79 29.33 -46.63
N LEU A 473 -10.68 28.94 -46.02
CA LEU A 473 -9.91 27.73 -46.32
C LEU A 473 -9.70 26.90 -45.07
N TRP A 474 -9.47 25.62 -45.22
CA TRP A 474 -9.13 24.71 -44.11
C TRP A 474 -7.65 24.73 -43.78
N GLU A 475 -6.81 24.89 -44.79
CA GLU A 475 -5.36 24.90 -44.62
C GLU A 475 -4.85 26.34 -44.48
N ILE A 476 -4.73 26.77 -43.25
CA ILE A 476 -4.32 28.13 -42.89
C ILE A 476 -3.07 28.07 -42.01
N LYS A 477 -2.05 28.87 -42.35
CA LYS A 477 -0.82 29.02 -41.56
C LYS A 477 -1.02 29.88 -40.33
N THR A 478 -1.72 31.00 -40.51
CA THR A 478 -2.01 31.93 -39.41
C THR A 478 -3.31 32.68 -39.60
N VAL A 479 -3.95 33.02 -38.46
CA VAL A 479 -5.05 34.02 -38.45
C VAL A 479 -4.67 35.15 -37.52
N LYS A 480 -4.70 36.37 -38.04
CA LYS A 480 -4.44 37.62 -37.29
C LYS A 480 -5.74 38.34 -37.04
N PHE A 481 -5.95 38.82 -35.83
CA PHE A 481 -7.10 39.63 -35.45
C PHE A 481 -6.67 41.09 -35.28
N PHE A 482 -7.42 42.01 -35.86
CA PHE A 482 -7.16 43.45 -35.84
C PHE A 482 -8.36 44.20 -35.28
N ALA A 483 -8.08 45.32 -34.63
CA ALA A 483 -9.07 46.32 -34.25
C ALA A 483 -8.58 47.71 -34.65
N GLN A 484 -9.49 48.53 -35.18
CA GLN A 484 -9.27 49.94 -35.37
C GLN A 484 -10.26 50.71 -34.50
N ASN A 485 -9.73 51.56 -33.63
CA ASN A 485 -10.56 52.50 -32.89
C ASN A 485 -10.98 53.64 -33.85
N GLU A 486 -12.28 53.92 -33.97
CA GLU A 486 -12.79 54.88 -34.95
C GLU A 486 -12.43 56.32 -34.62
N ASP A 487 -12.36 56.68 -33.31
CA ASP A 487 -12.05 58.03 -32.84
C ASP A 487 -10.58 58.37 -33.06
N SER A 488 -9.69 57.48 -32.70
CA SER A 488 -8.24 57.69 -32.85
C SER A 488 -7.68 57.26 -34.20
N ARG A 489 -8.44 56.49 -34.98
CA ARG A 489 -8.02 55.80 -36.23
C ARG A 489 -6.80 54.88 -36.06
N GLN A 490 -6.44 54.54 -34.83
CA GLN A 490 -5.32 53.65 -34.52
C GLN A 490 -5.70 52.21 -34.79
N ILE A 491 -4.89 51.53 -35.60
CA ILE A 491 -5.02 50.08 -35.89
C ILE A 491 -4.11 49.34 -34.87
N SER A 492 -4.66 48.32 -34.26
CA SER A 492 -3.96 47.45 -33.33
C SER A 492 -4.09 46.00 -33.74
N LEU A 493 -2.98 45.26 -33.79
CA LEU A 493 -3.00 43.83 -33.86
C LEU A 493 -3.39 43.29 -32.48
N LEU A 494 -4.54 42.62 -32.39
CA LEU A 494 -5.03 42.06 -31.15
C LEU A 494 -4.30 40.77 -30.80
N GLY A 495 -4.00 39.94 -31.81
CA GLY A 495 -3.23 38.70 -31.67
C GLY A 495 -3.16 37.87 -32.93
N THR A 496 -2.45 36.76 -32.81
CA THR A 496 -2.24 35.81 -33.92
C THR A 496 -2.43 34.38 -33.42
N VAL A 497 -3.21 33.61 -34.13
CA VAL A 497 -3.35 32.15 -33.95
C VAL A 497 -2.50 31.48 -35.00
N PHE A 498 -1.54 30.66 -34.61
CA PHE A 498 -0.63 29.94 -35.48
C PHE A 498 -1.12 28.50 -35.68
N ASN A 499 -1.02 28.00 -36.93
CA ASN A 499 -1.40 26.65 -37.32
C ASN A 499 -2.74 26.23 -36.68
N PRO A 500 -3.81 27.00 -36.93
CA PRO A 500 -5.08 26.72 -36.30
C PRO A 500 -5.57 25.32 -36.68
N GLU A 501 -6.22 24.64 -35.75
CA GLU A 501 -6.88 23.38 -36.05
C GLU A 501 -7.91 23.61 -37.14
N ALA A 502 -7.98 22.69 -38.10
CA ALA A 502 -8.71 22.90 -39.36
C ALA A 502 -10.23 22.72 -39.24
N SER A 503 -10.84 23.10 -38.14
CA SER A 503 -12.31 23.19 -38.03
C SER A 503 -12.89 24.30 -38.90
N GLY A 504 -12.02 25.22 -39.36
CA GLY A 504 -12.40 26.46 -40.04
C GLY A 504 -12.98 27.52 -39.12
N GLN A 505 -13.39 27.21 -37.89
CA GLN A 505 -13.70 28.15 -36.85
C GLN A 505 -12.44 28.40 -36.04
N ILE A 506 -12.06 29.68 -35.90
CA ILE A 506 -10.88 30.10 -35.21
C ILE A 506 -11.28 31.06 -34.09
N ASP A 507 -10.89 30.71 -32.90
CA ASP A 507 -11.19 31.47 -31.69
C ASP A 507 -9.93 32.17 -31.15
N PHE A 508 -10.10 33.41 -30.71
CA PHE A 508 -9.06 34.21 -30.10
C PHE A 508 -9.62 34.99 -28.88
N ILE A 509 -8.94 34.96 -27.76
CA ILE A 509 -9.38 35.64 -26.55
C ILE A 509 -8.83 37.07 -26.54
N TRP A 510 -9.72 38.06 -26.71
CA TRP A 510 -9.40 39.48 -26.64
C TRP A 510 -9.66 40.04 -25.25
N LYS A 511 -8.67 40.77 -24.73
CA LYS A 511 -8.76 41.51 -23.47
C LYS A 511 -8.60 43.01 -23.76
N THR A 512 -9.56 43.81 -23.36
CA THR A 512 -9.46 45.28 -23.44
C THR A 512 -10.07 45.91 -22.21
N THR A 513 -9.62 47.12 -21.90
CA THR A 513 -10.18 47.99 -20.86
C THR A 513 -10.63 49.33 -21.48
N ASN A 514 -10.53 49.47 -22.80
CA ASN A 514 -10.80 50.71 -23.50
C ASN A 514 -12.21 50.68 -24.08
N GLN A 515 -13.00 51.70 -23.77
CA GLN A 515 -14.30 51.96 -24.38
C GLN A 515 -14.14 52.66 -25.73
N GLY A 516 -15.19 52.63 -26.55
CA GLY A 516 -15.25 53.31 -27.83
C GLY A 516 -15.78 52.43 -28.96
N ARG A 517 -15.86 53.01 -30.17
CA ARG A 517 -16.26 52.28 -31.37
C ARG A 517 -15.05 51.66 -32.04
N TYR A 518 -15.19 50.43 -32.46
CA TYR A 518 -14.12 49.65 -33.09
C TYR A 518 -14.62 48.99 -34.37
N LYS A 519 -13.76 49.02 -35.41
CA LYS A 519 -13.84 48.13 -36.54
C LYS A 519 -12.94 46.93 -36.29
N LEU A 520 -13.48 45.74 -36.45
CA LEU A 520 -12.74 44.49 -36.30
C LEU A 520 -12.65 43.81 -37.64
N TRP A 521 -11.49 43.25 -37.95
CA TRP A 521 -11.33 42.30 -39.08
C TRP A 521 -10.30 41.22 -38.70
N ALA A 522 -10.43 40.08 -39.37
CA ALA A 522 -9.45 39.00 -39.30
C ALA A 522 -8.76 38.85 -40.64
N GLN A 523 -7.50 38.45 -40.64
CA GLN A 523 -6.71 38.17 -41.83
C GLN A 523 -6.16 36.75 -41.72
N THR A 524 -6.49 35.90 -42.69
CA THR A 524 -5.86 34.57 -42.85
C THR A 524 -4.63 34.66 -43.73
N ILE A 525 -3.62 33.86 -43.41
CA ILE A 525 -2.46 33.61 -44.28
C ILE A 525 -2.43 32.10 -44.54
N ASP A 526 -2.53 31.72 -45.79
CA ASP A 526 -2.52 30.32 -46.21
C ASP A 526 -1.10 29.71 -46.25
N LEU A 527 -0.98 28.45 -46.66
CA LEU A 527 0.31 27.77 -46.78
C LEU A 527 1.22 28.33 -47.85
N TYR A 528 0.68 29.12 -48.80
CA TYR A 528 1.39 29.80 -49.86
C TYR A 528 1.69 31.26 -49.55
N ASP A 529 1.55 31.69 -48.29
CA ASP A 529 1.73 33.08 -47.79
C ASP A 529 0.77 34.12 -48.42
N GLN A 530 -0.38 33.66 -48.98
CA GLN A 530 -1.41 34.59 -49.49
C GLN A 530 -2.31 35.05 -48.35
N ALA A 531 -2.57 36.34 -48.32
CA ALA A 531 -3.40 36.94 -47.29
C ALA A 531 -4.83 37.21 -47.78
N THR A 532 -5.83 36.83 -46.98
CA THR A 532 -7.24 37.13 -47.22
C THR A 532 -7.85 37.76 -45.99
N ASN A 533 -8.55 38.89 -46.17
CA ASN A 533 -9.24 39.58 -45.06
C ASN A 533 -10.70 39.14 -44.98
N SER A 534 -11.20 39.07 -43.72
CA SER A 534 -12.64 38.95 -43.49
C SER A 534 -13.37 40.27 -43.82
N PRO A 535 -14.70 40.24 -43.97
CA PRO A 535 -15.48 41.47 -43.83
C PRO A 535 -15.18 42.17 -42.52
N GLU A 536 -15.16 43.51 -42.60
CA GLU A 536 -15.08 44.34 -41.36
C GLU A 536 -16.43 44.32 -40.67
N ILE A 537 -16.39 44.26 -39.31
CA ILE A 537 -17.57 44.43 -38.48
C ILE A 537 -17.34 45.63 -37.53
N GLU A 538 -18.39 46.30 -37.18
CA GLU A 538 -18.40 47.42 -36.22
C GLU A 538 -18.96 46.94 -34.89
N ILE A 539 -18.34 47.38 -33.78
CA ILE A 539 -18.80 47.12 -32.43
C ILE A 539 -18.67 48.41 -31.58
N ASP A 540 -19.49 48.54 -30.58
CA ASP A 540 -19.47 49.65 -29.61
C ASP A 540 -19.21 49.07 -28.21
N ILE A 541 -18.10 49.46 -27.56
CA ILE A 541 -17.70 49.04 -26.22
C ILE A 541 -18.03 50.15 -25.22
N LYS A 542 -18.97 49.90 -24.31
CA LYS A 542 -19.45 50.83 -23.28
C LYS A 542 -18.93 50.49 -21.90
#